data_154d21ad972d1c8ef6f161407abef42d
#
_entry.id   154d21ad972d1c8ef6f161407abef42d
#
_cell.length_a   1.000
_cell.length_b   1.000
_cell.length_c   1.000
_cell.angle_alpha   90.00
_cell.angle_beta   90.00
_cell.angle_gamma   90.00
#
_symmetry.space_group_name_H-M   'P 1'
#
loop_
_entity.id
_entity.type
_entity.pdbx_description
1 polymer ?
#
loop_
_entity_poly.entity_id
_entity_poly.type
_entity_poly.pdbx_seq_one_letter_code
_entity_poly.pdbx_strand_id
1 'polypeptide(L)'
;IVIHPLSVIGVNCLIHQQVTIGIKRGDAGAPVVGGHVDIGAGAKVIGNIRIGEHALIGANAVVTKDVPAFAIVAGIPAKVIGSTQKLSNEH
;
A
#
# COMPACT_ATOMS: atom_id res chain seq x y z
N ILE A 1 13.50 5.95 -2.65
CA ILE A 1 12.08 5.76 -2.99
C ILE A 1 11.90 5.98 -4.47
N VAL A 2 11.26 5.04 -5.12
CA VAL A 2 10.94 5.15 -6.55
C VAL A 2 9.44 5.14 -6.70
N ILE A 3 8.86 6.19 -7.27
CA ILE A 3 7.43 6.30 -7.46
C ILE A 3 7.16 6.61 -8.93
N HIS A 4 6.37 5.75 -9.58
CA HIS A 4 6.01 5.97 -10.96
C HIS A 4 5.21 7.28 -11.10
N PRO A 5 5.51 8.11 -12.10
CA PRO A 5 4.88 9.44 -12.22
C PRO A 5 3.36 9.41 -12.32
N LEU A 6 2.78 8.34 -12.79
CA LEU A 6 1.32 8.24 -12.91
C LEU A 6 0.66 7.76 -11.63
N SER A 7 1.43 7.45 -10.59
CA SER A 7 0.87 7.04 -9.31
C SER A 7 0.19 8.21 -8.63
N VAL A 8 -0.86 7.92 -7.88
CA VAL A 8 -1.54 8.91 -7.07
C VAL A 8 -1.35 8.55 -5.62
N ILE A 9 -0.79 9.49 -4.86
CA ILE A 9 -0.52 9.27 -3.44
C ILE A 9 -1.38 10.24 -2.65
N GLY A 10 -2.20 9.72 -1.77
CA GLY A 10 -3.08 10.54 -0.94
C GLY A 10 -2.33 11.33 0.10
N VAL A 11 -3.08 12.10 0.89
CA VAL A 11 -2.49 13.00 1.89
C VAL A 11 -1.95 12.20 3.07
N ASN A 12 -0.93 12.76 3.71
CA ASN A 12 -0.39 12.23 4.97
C ASN A 12 0.08 10.78 4.89
N CYS A 13 0.54 10.35 3.74
CA CYS A 13 1.13 9.02 3.63
C CYS A 13 2.54 9.04 4.19
N LEU A 14 2.90 7.95 4.86
CA LEU A 14 4.25 7.76 5.39
C LEU A 14 4.91 6.69 4.53
N ILE A 15 5.91 7.10 3.76
CA ILE A 15 6.58 6.19 2.85
C ILE A 15 8.04 6.07 3.29
N HIS A 16 8.40 4.89 3.74
CA HIS A 16 9.74 4.66 4.28
C HIS A 16 10.76 4.45 3.16
N GLN A 17 12.01 4.26 3.53
CA GLN A 17 13.09 4.15 2.53
C GLN A 17 12.93 2.90 1.67
N GLN A 18 13.48 2.96 0.46
CA GLN A 18 13.55 1.85 -0.47
C GLN A 18 12.19 1.31 -0.91
N VAL A 19 11.14 2.09 -0.77
CA VAL A 19 9.82 1.73 -1.28
C VAL A 19 9.81 1.94 -2.79
N THR A 20 9.17 1.03 -3.51
CA THR A 20 8.94 1.16 -4.94
C THR A 20 7.44 1.13 -5.20
N ILE A 21 6.94 2.16 -5.86
CA ILE A 21 5.56 2.22 -6.32
C ILE A 21 5.62 2.31 -7.84
N GLY A 22 5.21 1.26 -8.50
CA GLY A 22 5.44 1.15 -9.93
C GLY A 22 4.33 0.46 -10.68
N ILE A 23 4.54 0.36 -11.99
CA ILE A 23 3.59 -0.30 -12.86
C ILE A 23 4.02 -1.73 -13.11
N LYS A 24 3.04 -2.56 -13.45
CA LYS A 24 3.27 -3.90 -13.91
C LYS A 24 3.24 -3.88 -15.42
N ARG A 25 4.14 -4.62 -16.04
CA ARG A 25 4.20 -4.69 -17.49
C ARG A 25 2.84 -5.13 -18.04
N GLY A 26 2.32 -4.34 -18.95
CA GLY A 26 1.02 -4.60 -19.56
C GLY A 26 -0.15 -3.94 -18.88
N ASP A 27 0.04 -3.38 -17.69
CA ASP A 27 -1.05 -2.67 -17.02
C ASP A 27 -1.25 -1.30 -17.62
N ALA A 28 -2.50 -0.85 -17.61
CA ALA A 28 -2.85 0.46 -18.15
C ALA A 28 -2.72 1.58 -17.13
N GLY A 29 -2.46 1.30 -15.89
CA GLY A 29 -2.42 2.32 -14.86
C GLY A 29 -1.39 2.03 -13.80
N ALA A 30 -1.21 2.98 -12.91
CA ALA A 30 -0.27 2.91 -11.80
C ALA A 30 -1.04 2.89 -10.47
N PRO A 31 -0.40 2.56 -9.36
CA PRO A 31 -1.10 2.47 -8.09
C PRO A 31 -1.75 3.79 -7.66
N VAL A 32 -2.90 3.67 -7.04
CA VAL A 32 -3.58 4.77 -6.38
C VAL A 32 -3.58 4.46 -4.89
N VAL A 33 -2.90 5.30 -4.12
CA VAL A 33 -2.76 5.11 -2.68
C VAL A 33 -3.64 6.12 -1.96
N GLY A 34 -4.52 5.64 -1.12
CA GLY A 34 -5.41 6.49 -0.33
C GLY A 34 -4.65 7.29 0.72
N GLY A 35 -5.38 8.12 1.46
CA GLY A 35 -4.76 8.94 2.49
C GLY A 35 -4.33 8.16 3.71
N HIS A 36 -3.34 8.69 4.42
CA HIS A 36 -2.89 8.16 5.71
C HIS A 36 -2.39 6.71 5.63
N VAL A 37 -1.83 6.31 4.50
CA VAL A 37 -1.28 4.97 4.32
C VAL A 37 0.17 4.97 4.77
N ASP A 38 0.55 3.93 5.50
CA ASP A 38 1.93 3.74 5.95
C ASP A 38 2.52 2.60 5.13
N ILE A 39 3.58 2.89 4.39
CA ILE A 39 4.24 1.90 3.54
C ILE A 39 5.63 1.63 4.10
N GLY A 40 5.81 0.44 4.63
CA GLY A 40 7.04 0.06 5.31
C GLY A 40 8.25 -0.02 4.39
N ALA A 41 9.43 0.04 4.98
CA ALA A 41 10.69 0.07 4.24
C ALA A 41 10.82 -1.13 3.30
N GLY A 42 11.27 -0.87 2.10
CA GLY A 42 11.54 -1.93 1.11
C GLY A 42 10.30 -2.51 0.46
N ALA A 43 9.11 -2.06 0.83
CA ALA A 43 7.88 -2.60 0.25
C ALA A 43 7.76 -2.21 -1.23
N LYS A 44 7.06 -3.03 -1.98
CA LYS A 44 6.82 -2.80 -3.40
C LYS A 44 5.33 -2.85 -3.67
N VAL A 45 4.81 -1.79 -4.26
CA VAL A 45 3.39 -1.67 -4.62
C VAL A 45 3.34 -1.57 -6.13
N ILE A 46 2.91 -2.62 -6.78
CA ILE A 46 3.11 -2.78 -8.21
C ILE A 46 1.79 -3.06 -8.91
N GLY A 47 1.51 -2.30 -9.94
CA GLY A 47 0.39 -2.57 -10.83
C GLY A 47 -0.73 -1.56 -10.70
N ASN A 48 -1.77 -1.76 -11.49
CA ASN A 48 -2.95 -0.92 -11.50
C ASN A 48 -3.86 -1.33 -10.34
N ILE A 49 -3.46 -0.95 -9.13
CA ILE A 49 -4.16 -1.36 -7.91
C ILE A 49 -4.47 -0.16 -7.04
N ARG A 50 -5.37 -0.35 -6.10
CA ARG A 50 -5.74 0.68 -5.14
C ARG A 50 -5.39 0.22 -3.74
N ILE A 51 -4.77 1.12 -3.00
CA ILE A 51 -4.51 0.92 -1.58
C ILE A 51 -5.49 1.80 -0.82
N GLY A 52 -6.35 1.20 -0.02
CA GLY A 52 -7.35 1.95 0.72
C GLY A 52 -6.75 2.82 1.80
N GLU A 53 -7.51 3.83 2.22
CA GLU A 53 -7.04 4.78 3.23
C GLU A 53 -6.71 4.05 4.53
N HIS A 54 -5.78 4.60 5.29
CA HIS A 54 -5.35 4.08 6.58
C HIS A 54 -4.82 2.65 6.54
N ALA A 55 -4.47 2.13 5.37
CA ALA A 55 -3.85 0.82 5.27
C ALA A 55 -2.41 0.88 5.74
N LEU A 56 -1.88 -0.25 6.17
CA LEU A 56 -0.49 -0.38 6.56
C LEU A 56 0.14 -1.49 5.73
N ILE A 57 1.19 -1.16 5.01
CA ILE A 57 1.93 -2.12 4.21
C ILE A 57 3.20 -2.47 4.98
N GLY A 58 3.36 -3.72 5.32
CA GLY A 58 4.53 -4.16 6.08
C GLY A 58 5.83 -4.01 5.31
N ALA A 59 6.94 -3.96 6.04
CA ALA A 59 8.26 -3.85 5.43
C ALA A 59 8.50 -5.02 4.48
N ASN A 60 9.08 -4.72 3.34
CA ASN A 60 9.43 -5.69 2.29
C ASN A 60 8.24 -6.45 1.71
N ALA A 61 7.02 -6.05 2.00
CA ALA A 61 5.84 -6.68 1.39
C ALA A 61 5.80 -6.39 -0.10
N VAL A 62 5.27 -7.31 -0.88
CA VAL A 62 5.08 -7.13 -2.31
C VAL A 62 3.58 -7.14 -2.59
N VAL A 63 3.02 -5.97 -2.88
CA VAL A 63 1.59 -5.78 -3.04
C VAL A 63 1.27 -5.72 -4.53
N THR A 64 0.49 -6.68 -4.99
CA THR A 64 0.12 -6.77 -6.40
C THR A 64 -1.40 -6.82 -6.59
N LYS A 65 -2.16 -6.67 -5.53
CA LYS A 65 -3.62 -6.66 -5.56
C LYS A 65 -4.14 -5.53 -4.69
N ASP A 66 -5.39 -5.17 -4.90
CA ASP A 66 -6.02 -4.11 -4.12
C ASP A 66 -5.95 -4.42 -2.64
N VAL A 67 -5.80 -3.37 -1.85
CA VAL A 67 -5.77 -3.48 -0.38
C VAL A 67 -6.95 -2.68 0.17
N PRO A 68 -7.81 -3.30 0.97
CA PRO A 68 -8.94 -2.60 1.56
C PRO A 68 -8.48 -1.51 2.51
N ALA A 69 -9.36 -0.54 2.75
CA ALA A 69 -9.11 0.48 3.74
C ALA A 69 -8.88 -0.17 5.12
N PHE A 70 -7.96 0.41 5.88
CA PHE A 70 -7.62 -0.03 7.23
C PHE A 70 -6.98 -1.41 7.31
N ALA A 71 -6.66 -2.04 6.20
CA ALA A 71 -6.06 -3.36 6.24
C ALA A 71 -4.57 -3.27 6.54
N ILE A 72 -4.07 -4.25 7.25
CA ILE A 72 -2.63 -4.46 7.43
C ILE A 72 -2.26 -5.64 6.55
N VAL A 73 -1.33 -5.41 5.63
CA VAL A 73 -0.87 -6.47 4.73
C VAL A 73 0.62 -6.68 4.89
N ALA A 74 1.05 -7.90 4.69
CA ALA A 74 2.47 -8.24 4.79
C ALA A 74 2.76 -9.47 3.95
N GLY A 75 4.01 -9.69 3.66
CA GLY A 75 4.49 -10.89 2.98
C GLY A 75 4.66 -10.73 1.48
N ILE A 76 5.08 -11.82 0.85
CA ILE A 76 5.32 -11.91 -0.58
C ILE A 76 4.62 -13.17 -1.10
N PRO A 77 3.49 -13.05 -1.82
CA PRO A 77 2.71 -11.85 -2.05
C PRO A 77 2.04 -11.37 -0.77
N ALA A 78 1.77 -10.07 -0.70
CA ALA A 78 1.18 -9.49 0.49
C ALA A 78 -0.24 -10.00 0.70
N LYS A 79 -0.56 -10.27 1.96
CA LYS A 79 -1.89 -10.73 2.35
C LYS A 79 -2.34 -9.96 3.56
N VAL A 80 -3.65 -9.83 3.71
CA VAL A 80 -4.23 -9.15 4.86
C VAL A 80 -3.98 -9.98 6.11
N ILE A 81 -3.33 -9.37 7.10
CA ILE A 81 -3.04 -10.04 8.36
C ILE A 81 -3.67 -9.33 9.55
N GLY A 82 -4.32 -8.22 9.33
CA GLY A 82 -4.94 -7.48 10.42
C GLY A 82 -5.61 -6.22 9.94
N SER A 83 -5.92 -5.34 10.88
CA SER A 83 -6.58 -4.08 10.60
C SER A 83 -5.99 -2.99 11.46
N THR A 84 -5.84 -1.80 10.87
CA THR A 84 -5.43 -0.61 11.62
C THR A 84 -6.61 0.03 12.33
N GLN A 85 -7.81 -0.37 12.00
CA GLN A 85 -8.98 0.15 12.65
C GLN A 85 -9.01 -0.38 14.06
N LYS A 86 -8.95 0.55 15.02
CA LYS A 86 -8.96 0.14 16.39
C LYS A 86 -10.20 -0.64 16.67
N LEU A 87 -10.06 -1.52 17.61
CA LEU A 87 -11.23 -2.23 18.08
C LEU A 87 -12.05 -1.33 18.94
N SER A 88 -12.16 -0.12 18.48
CA SER A 88 -12.95 0.86 19.18
C SER A 88 -14.34 0.40 19.34
N ASN A 89 -14.71 -0.42 18.50
CA ASN A 89 -16.04 -0.94 18.55
C ASN A 89 -16.15 -2.01 19.56
N GLU A 90 -15.12 -2.35 20.16
CA GLU A 90 -15.18 -3.39 21.07
C GLU A 90 -15.45 -2.93 22.42
N HIS A 91 -15.53 -1.77 22.71
CA HIS A 91 -15.74 -1.40 24.08
C HIS A 91 -17.12 -1.61 24.62
#